data_e5be13733f8550ee3a768d8e89d0c064
#
_entry.id   e5be13733f8550ee3a768d8e89d0c064
#
_cell.length_a   1.000
_cell.length_b   1.000
_cell.length_c   1.000
_cell.angle_alpha   90.00
_cell.angle_beta   90.00
_cell.angle_gamma   90.00
#
_symmetry.space_group_name_H-M   'P 1'
#
loop_
_entity.id
_entity.type
_entity.pdbx_description
1 polymer ?
#
loop_
_entity_poly.entity_id
_entity_poly.type
_entity_poly.pdbx_seq_one_letter_code
_entity_poly.pdbx_strand_id
1 'polypeptide(L)'
;MLIDVGDTRLHVTERGGGELALFILHGGPGLDHTMFGSYLDALGDRCRLLLVDERGTGRSEPSAPETWGLTHHAADIEAMAGTLGLERYAVLGHSYGAFIALQHAVDFPGRPAATIVSSGIPDSRFLAHVEQQLAAFEPVELREQVQASWAAEAHARTQEEVAALLADQLPFHFADPRDPRIDDMRAAMGDAVYGPDVLRAAATEDYGAIAVEDRLADVAHPVLVLAGRHDRTCPVPAAEAMAAGLPDAELVIFERSGHMAFVEENDAYVAAVRDFLERRAAA
;
A
#
# COMPACT_ATOMS: atom_id res chain seq x y z
N MET A 1 -11.98 -5.95 14.18
CA MET A 1 -13.15 -6.83 13.92
C MET A 1 -12.88 -7.74 12.74
N LEU A 2 -13.62 -8.89 12.63
CA LEU A 2 -13.55 -9.74 11.44
C LEU A 2 -14.75 -9.47 10.56
N ILE A 3 -14.53 -9.23 9.26
CA ILE A 3 -15.55 -8.94 8.26
C ILE A 3 -15.59 -10.10 7.26
N ASP A 4 -16.78 -10.66 7.03
CA ASP A 4 -17.01 -11.75 6.08
C ASP A 4 -16.93 -11.21 4.64
N VAL A 5 -16.09 -11.83 3.80
CA VAL A 5 -15.92 -11.52 2.37
C VAL A 5 -16.34 -12.69 1.48
N GLY A 6 -16.99 -13.70 2.06
CA GLY A 6 -17.58 -14.85 1.38
C GLY A 6 -16.82 -16.16 1.63
N ASP A 7 -15.57 -16.24 1.27
CA ASP A 7 -14.72 -17.42 1.40
C ASP A 7 -13.75 -17.38 2.61
N THR A 8 -13.60 -16.20 3.22
CA THR A 8 -12.77 -15.97 4.40
C THR A 8 -13.30 -14.75 5.18
N ARG A 9 -12.68 -14.42 6.31
CA ARG A 9 -12.95 -13.20 7.08
C ARG A 9 -11.69 -12.37 7.23
N LEU A 10 -11.78 -11.08 6.87
CA LEU A 10 -10.68 -10.14 6.97
C LEU A 10 -10.74 -9.35 8.27
N HIS A 11 -9.57 -9.19 8.88
CA HIS A 11 -9.45 -8.35 10.08
C HIS A 11 -9.39 -6.88 9.68
N VAL A 12 -10.20 -6.07 10.35
CA VAL A 12 -10.20 -4.62 10.19
C VAL A 12 -10.07 -3.96 11.55
N THR A 13 -9.09 -3.08 11.68
CA THR A 13 -8.94 -2.17 12.82
C THR A 13 -9.59 -0.84 12.46
N GLU A 14 -10.56 -0.42 13.27
CA GLU A 14 -11.28 0.84 13.07
C GLU A 14 -10.67 1.93 13.95
N ARG A 15 -10.42 3.12 13.36
CA ARG A 15 -9.97 4.33 14.05
C ARG A 15 -10.73 5.55 13.53
N GLY A 16 -10.75 6.62 14.31
CA GLY A 16 -11.45 7.85 13.94
C GLY A 16 -12.97 7.74 14.05
N GLY A 17 -13.70 8.72 13.53
CA GLY A 17 -15.16 8.80 13.69
C GLY A 17 -15.84 9.71 12.66
N GLY A 18 -15.16 10.06 11.55
CA GLY A 18 -15.74 10.82 10.45
C GLY A 18 -16.81 10.03 9.67
N GLU A 19 -17.56 10.72 8.83
CA GLU A 19 -18.67 10.12 8.06
C GLU A 19 -18.21 9.27 6.88
N LEU A 20 -17.11 9.67 6.21
CA LEU A 20 -16.58 8.93 5.07
C LEU A 20 -15.74 7.74 5.56
N ALA A 21 -16.15 6.53 5.19
CA ALA A 21 -15.32 5.34 5.38
C ALA A 21 -14.11 5.38 4.44
N LEU A 22 -12.91 5.18 4.99
CA LEU A 22 -11.66 5.11 4.24
C LEU A 22 -11.01 3.74 4.51
N PHE A 23 -11.09 2.84 3.53
CA PHE A 23 -10.30 1.61 3.56
C PHE A 23 -8.82 1.94 3.36
N ILE A 24 -7.98 1.43 4.25
CA ILE A 24 -6.52 1.63 4.22
C ILE A 24 -5.87 0.27 4.07
N LEU A 25 -5.17 0.10 2.93
CA LEU A 25 -4.53 -1.13 2.50
C LEU A 25 -3.02 -1.00 2.66
N HIS A 26 -2.43 -1.97 3.36
CA HIS A 26 -1.02 -1.92 3.71
C HIS A 26 -0.08 -2.33 2.56
N GLY A 27 1.20 -2.05 2.72
CA GLY A 27 2.25 -2.51 1.84
C GLY A 27 2.69 -3.94 2.13
N GLY A 28 3.73 -4.34 1.50
CA GLY A 28 4.30 -5.68 1.55
C GLY A 28 4.47 -6.21 0.14
N PRO A 29 3.92 -7.35 -0.21
CA PRO A 29 2.86 -8.15 0.46
C PRO A 29 3.34 -8.87 1.74
N GLY A 30 2.38 -9.42 2.49
CA GLY A 30 2.69 -10.22 3.68
C GLY A 30 2.91 -9.43 4.98
N LEU A 31 2.68 -8.09 4.97
CA LEU A 31 2.64 -7.26 6.17
C LEU A 31 1.25 -7.27 6.81
N ASP A 32 1.01 -6.34 7.72
CA ASP A 32 -0.30 -6.03 8.29
C ASP A 32 -0.47 -4.52 8.49
N HIS A 33 -1.66 -4.10 8.95
CA HIS A 33 -2.01 -2.70 9.14
C HIS A 33 -1.11 -1.95 10.15
N THR A 34 -0.35 -2.65 10.99
CA THR A 34 0.50 -2.01 12.01
C THR A 34 1.63 -1.19 11.39
N MET A 35 1.97 -1.42 10.10
CA MET A 35 2.96 -0.60 9.40
C MET A 35 2.62 0.89 9.39
N PHE A 36 1.35 1.23 9.47
CA PHE A 36 0.95 2.64 9.50
C PHE A 36 1.09 3.29 10.89
N GLY A 37 1.31 2.50 11.96
CA GLY A 37 1.42 3.06 13.30
C GLY A 37 0.27 4.04 13.60
N SER A 38 0.63 5.26 13.99
CA SER A 38 -0.29 6.39 14.18
C SER A 38 -0.18 7.45 13.08
N TYR A 39 0.61 7.22 12.03
CA TYR A 39 0.91 8.24 11.03
C TYR A 39 -0.32 8.75 10.26
N LEU A 40 -1.37 7.92 10.13
CA LEU A 40 -2.61 8.29 9.44
C LEU A 40 -3.75 8.67 10.39
N ASP A 41 -3.55 8.62 11.71
CA ASP A 41 -4.62 8.85 12.70
C ASP A 41 -5.23 10.25 12.60
N ALA A 42 -4.46 11.24 12.15
CA ALA A 42 -4.96 12.60 11.93
C ALA A 42 -6.02 12.71 10.81
N LEU A 43 -6.19 11.71 9.97
CA LEU A 43 -7.32 11.62 9.02
C LEU A 43 -8.62 11.23 9.72
N GLY A 44 -8.54 10.67 10.93
CA GLY A 44 -9.68 10.16 11.69
C GLY A 44 -10.65 11.23 12.21
N ASP A 45 -10.29 12.50 12.14
CA ASP A 45 -11.18 13.62 12.43
C ASP A 45 -12.25 13.79 11.31
N ARG A 46 -11.99 13.32 10.11
CA ARG A 46 -12.85 13.43 8.92
C ARG A 46 -13.32 12.10 8.39
N CYS A 47 -12.55 11.05 8.61
CA CYS A 47 -12.82 9.72 8.09
C CYS A 47 -13.01 8.70 9.22
N ARG A 48 -13.81 7.69 8.94
CA ARG A 48 -13.81 6.42 9.64
C ARG A 48 -12.74 5.56 8.99
N LEU A 49 -11.57 5.43 9.62
CA LEU A 49 -10.43 4.71 9.09
C LEU A 49 -10.63 3.21 9.29
N LEU A 50 -10.62 2.46 8.21
CA LEU A 50 -10.76 1.01 8.18
C LEU A 50 -9.43 0.41 7.73
N LEU A 51 -8.52 0.17 8.68
CA LEU A 51 -7.21 -0.41 8.41
C LEU A 51 -7.37 -1.92 8.26
N VAL A 52 -7.13 -2.41 7.06
CA VAL A 52 -7.38 -3.81 6.66
C VAL A 52 -6.10 -4.62 6.79
N ASP A 53 -6.17 -5.80 7.42
CA ASP A 53 -5.21 -6.87 7.19
C ASP A 53 -5.71 -7.65 5.97
N GLU A 54 -4.93 -7.65 4.90
CA GLU A 54 -5.32 -8.27 3.63
C GLU A 54 -5.42 -9.79 3.76
N ARG A 55 -6.03 -10.47 2.78
CA ARG A 55 -6.20 -11.93 2.86
C ARG A 55 -4.86 -12.64 2.95
N GLY A 56 -4.78 -13.63 3.84
CA GLY A 56 -3.59 -14.41 4.12
C GLY A 56 -2.53 -13.70 4.96
N THR A 57 -2.80 -12.49 5.46
CA THR A 57 -1.87 -11.69 6.26
C THR A 57 -2.50 -11.25 7.58
N GLY A 58 -1.66 -10.74 8.46
CA GLY A 58 -2.09 -10.13 9.70
C GLY A 58 -2.95 -11.06 10.57
N ARG A 59 -4.03 -10.49 11.05
CA ARG A 59 -5.05 -11.14 11.91
C ARG A 59 -6.25 -11.62 11.11
N SER A 60 -6.20 -11.53 9.75
CA SER A 60 -7.19 -12.12 8.86
C SER A 60 -7.17 -13.63 8.93
N GLU A 61 -8.31 -14.26 8.69
CA GLU A 61 -8.40 -15.72 8.69
C GLU A 61 -7.64 -16.32 7.51
N PRO A 62 -7.19 -17.57 7.61
CA PRO A 62 -6.55 -18.27 6.51
C PRO A 62 -7.40 -18.28 5.25
N SER A 63 -6.77 -18.14 4.10
CA SER A 63 -7.41 -18.23 2.79
C SER A 63 -6.58 -19.11 1.84
N ALA A 64 -7.21 -19.61 0.80
CA ALA A 64 -6.56 -20.47 -0.18
C ALA A 64 -5.55 -19.66 -1.02
N PRO A 65 -4.32 -20.17 -1.26
CA PRO A 65 -3.27 -19.45 -1.99
C PRO A 65 -3.70 -18.94 -3.36
N GLU A 66 -4.53 -19.68 -4.07
CA GLU A 66 -5.08 -19.28 -5.38
C GLU A 66 -5.97 -18.03 -5.33
N THR A 67 -6.32 -17.56 -4.13
CA THR A 67 -7.12 -16.34 -3.93
C THR A 67 -6.26 -15.12 -3.54
N TRP A 68 -4.93 -15.20 -3.52
CA TRP A 68 -4.06 -14.09 -3.12
C TRP A 68 -3.72 -13.11 -4.26
N GLY A 69 -4.34 -13.29 -5.45
CA GLY A 69 -4.15 -12.36 -6.56
C GLY A 69 -4.87 -11.03 -6.39
N LEU A 70 -4.39 -9.99 -7.08
CA LEU A 70 -4.89 -8.60 -6.96
C LEU A 70 -6.40 -8.48 -7.21
N THR A 71 -6.97 -9.26 -8.13
CA THR A 71 -8.42 -9.25 -8.43
C THR A 71 -9.26 -9.76 -7.26
N HIS A 72 -8.76 -10.72 -6.48
CA HIS A 72 -9.45 -11.18 -5.26
C HIS A 72 -9.37 -10.13 -4.16
N HIS A 73 -8.20 -9.55 -3.94
CA HIS A 73 -8.05 -8.43 -2.99
C HIS A 73 -8.94 -7.23 -3.36
N ALA A 74 -9.06 -6.91 -4.66
CA ALA A 74 -9.96 -5.87 -5.13
C ALA A 74 -11.43 -6.20 -4.85
N ALA A 75 -11.86 -7.45 -5.07
CA ALA A 75 -13.21 -7.90 -4.75
C ALA A 75 -13.52 -7.90 -3.25
N ASP A 76 -12.51 -8.13 -2.40
CA ASP A 76 -12.67 -8.05 -0.95
C ASP A 76 -13.10 -6.67 -0.46
N ILE A 77 -12.64 -5.60 -1.10
CA ILE A 77 -13.05 -4.23 -0.76
C ILE A 77 -14.56 -4.07 -0.97
N GLU A 78 -15.08 -4.55 -2.10
CA GLU A 78 -16.51 -4.53 -2.40
C GLU A 78 -17.33 -5.39 -1.42
N ALA A 79 -16.83 -6.58 -1.11
CA ALA A 79 -17.49 -7.47 -0.15
C ALA A 79 -17.54 -6.86 1.26
N MET A 80 -16.43 -6.23 1.72
CA MET A 80 -16.38 -5.51 2.99
C MET A 80 -17.34 -4.31 2.99
N ALA A 81 -17.36 -3.52 1.92
CA ALA A 81 -18.27 -2.39 1.79
C ALA A 81 -19.74 -2.85 1.86
N GLY A 82 -20.08 -3.95 1.17
CA GLY A 82 -21.40 -4.57 1.21
C GLY A 82 -21.78 -5.06 2.61
N THR A 83 -20.87 -5.80 3.28
CA THR A 83 -21.11 -6.33 4.64
C THR A 83 -21.29 -5.22 5.68
N LEU A 84 -20.55 -4.10 5.51
CA LEU A 84 -20.66 -2.94 6.39
C LEU A 84 -21.81 -1.98 6.01
N GLY A 85 -22.53 -2.25 4.92
CA GLY A 85 -23.62 -1.40 4.44
C GLY A 85 -23.14 -0.02 3.97
N LEU A 86 -21.92 0.08 3.45
CA LEU A 86 -21.32 1.34 2.99
C LEU A 86 -21.78 1.63 1.55
N GLU A 87 -22.66 2.60 1.39
CA GLU A 87 -23.04 3.11 0.07
C GLU A 87 -21.91 3.96 -0.54
N ARG A 88 -21.10 4.56 0.32
CA ARG A 88 -20.04 5.49 -0.03
C ARG A 88 -18.79 5.25 0.82
N TYR A 89 -17.65 5.12 0.15
CA TYR A 89 -16.35 4.91 0.78
C TYR A 89 -15.24 5.41 -0.13
N ALA A 90 -14.05 5.59 0.42
CA ALA A 90 -12.81 5.83 -0.31
C ALA A 90 -11.81 4.70 -0.02
N VAL A 91 -10.80 4.57 -0.87
CA VAL A 91 -9.73 3.56 -0.74
C VAL A 91 -8.38 4.28 -0.77
N LEU A 92 -7.53 4.02 0.22
CA LEU A 92 -6.12 4.40 0.24
C LEU A 92 -5.29 3.14 0.28
N GLY A 93 -4.44 2.95 -0.72
CA GLY A 93 -3.47 1.87 -0.73
C GLY A 93 -2.04 2.40 -0.76
N HIS A 94 -1.14 1.76 -0.02
CA HIS A 94 0.28 2.07 -0.02
C HIS A 94 1.09 0.87 -0.55
N SER A 95 2.05 1.12 -1.46
CA SER A 95 2.92 0.07 -2.02
C SER A 95 2.09 -1.07 -2.65
N TYR A 96 2.19 -2.30 -2.17
CA TYR A 96 1.34 -3.40 -2.63
C TYR A 96 -0.15 -3.11 -2.45
N GLY A 97 -0.55 -2.49 -1.34
CA GLY A 97 -1.92 -2.00 -1.14
C GLY A 97 -2.34 -0.97 -2.20
N ALA A 98 -1.39 -0.20 -2.76
CA ALA A 98 -1.66 0.70 -3.88
C ALA A 98 -1.95 -0.05 -5.18
N PHE A 99 -1.31 -1.21 -5.41
CA PHE A 99 -1.64 -2.08 -6.53
C PHE A 99 -3.07 -2.63 -6.40
N ILE A 100 -3.46 -3.04 -5.17
CA ILE A 100 -4.82 -3.48 -4.88
C ILE A 100 -5.84 -2.34 -5.09
N ALA A 101 -5.54 -1.14 -4.59
CA ALA A 101 -6.41 0.03 -4.75
C ALA A 101 -6.61 0.41 -6.23
N LEU A 102 -5.54 0.32 -7.02
CA LEU A 102 -5.60 0.60 -8.46
C LEU A 102 -6.33 -0.51 -9.23
N GLN A 103 -6.10 -1.78 -8.88
CA GLN A 103 -6.86 -2.91 -9.42
C GLN A 103 -8.35 -2.76 -9.11
N HIS A 104 -8.69 -2.39 -7.87
CA HIS A 104 -10.07 -2.12 -7.48
C HIS A 104 -10.68 -0.97 -8.31
N ALA A 105 -9.92 0.12 -8.52
CA ALA A 105 -10.41 1.27 -9.27
C ALA A 105 -10.78 0.92 -10.73
N VAL A 106 -10.00 0.03 -11.39
CA VAL A 106 -10.28 -0.39 -12.77
C VAL A 106 -11.31 -1.52 -12.86
N ASP A 107 -11.43 -2.39 -11.84
CA ASP A 107 -12.41 -3.48 -11.84
C ASP A 107 -13.81 -3.01 -11.40
N PHE A 108 -13.87 -1.97 -10.58
CA PHE A 108 -15.10 -1.39 -10.05
C PHE A 108 -15.17 0.13 -10.33
N PRO A 109 -15.12 0.56 -11.60
CA PRO A 109 -15.09 1.97 -11.95
C PRO A 109 -16.33 2.71 -11.43
N GLY A 110 -16.12 3.81 -10.71
CA GLY A 110 -17.18 4.62 -10.12
C GLY A 110 -17.81 4.06 -8.84
N ARG A 111 -17.30 2.97 -8.27
CA ARG A 111 -17.77 2.45 -6.97
C ARG A 111 -17.24 3.24 -5.78
N PRO A 112 -15.91 3.44 -5.62
CA PRO A 112 -15.43 4.31 -4.55
C PRO A 112 -15.72 5.79 -4.87
N ALA A 113 -15.92 6.59 -3.82
CA ALA A 113 -16.04 8.04 -3.96
C ALA A 113 -14.70 8.68 -4.39
N ALA A 114 -13.60 8.05 -4.01
CA ALA A 114 -12.24 8.44 -4.37
C ALA A 114 -11.25 7.29 -4.14
N THR A 115 -10.15 7.28 -4.86
CA THR A 115 -9.01 6.37 -4.63
C THR A 115 -7.73 7.17 -4.39
N ILE A 116 -6.92 6.74 -3.44
CA ILE A 116 -5.58 7.29 -3.15
C ILE A 116 -4.56 6.19 -3.39
N VAL A 117 -3.68 6.39 -4.36
CA VAL A 117 -2.60 5.47 -4.74
C VAL A 117 -1.28 6.05 -4.22
N SER A 118 -0.75 5.49 -3.15
CA SER A 118 0.47 5.95 -2.49
C SER A 118 1.64 5.03 -2.80
N SER A 119 2.67 5.55 -3.47
CA SER A 119 3.87 4.79 -3.84
C SER A 119 3.51 3.47 -4.54
N GLY A 120 2.77 3.55 -5.65
CA GLY A 120 2.30 2.44 -6.47
C GLY A 120 2.82 2.48 -7.90
N ILE A 121 2.54 1.42 -8.65
CA ILE A 121 2.82 1.30 -10.09
C ILE A 121 1.60 0.78 -10.84
N PRO A 122 1.38 1.17 -12.10
CA PRO A 122 0.25 0.66 -12.90
C PRO A 122 0.57 -0.61 -13.68
N ASP A 123 1.86 -0.97 -13.77
CA ASP A 123 2.36 -2.10 -14.57
C ASP A 123 3.66 -2.64 -13.98
N SER A 124 3.79 -3.96 -13.91
CA SER A 124 4.95 -4.65 -13.33
C SER A 124 6.28 -4.35 -14.04
N ARG A 125 6.26 -3.83 -15.29
CA ARG A 125 7.49 -3.40 -15.99
C ARG A 125 8.30 -2.36 -15.19
N PHE A 126 7.65 -1.59 -14.30
CA PHE A 126 8.34 -0.63 -13.45
C PHE A 126 9.18 -1.28 -12.34
N LEU A 127 8.96 -2.58 -12.05
CA LEU A 127 9.76 -3.33 -11.08
C LEU A 127 11.23 -3.48 -11.50
N ALA A 128 11.52 -3.40 -12.80
CA ALA A 128 12.91 -3.37 -13.30
C ALA A 128 13.73 -2.21 -12.71
N HIS A 129 13.08 -1.14 -12.24
CA HIS A 129 13.72 -0.05 -11.54
C HIS A 129 14.34 -0.49 -10.21
N VAL A 130 13.67 -1.39 -9.47
CA VAL A 130 14.14 -1.91 -8.17
C VAL A 130 15.51 -2.57 -8.30
N GLU A 131 15.70 -3.44 -9.29
CA GLU A 131 16.98 -4.12 -9.53
C GLU A 131 18.12 -3.12 -9.78
N GLN A 132 17.86 -2.07 -10.55
CA GLN A 132 18.85 -1.02 -10.82
C GLN A 132 19.20 -0.25 -9.54
N GLN A 133 18.21 0.08 -8.72
CA GLN A 133 18.40 0.78 -7.46
C GLN A 133 19.12 -0.08 -6.42
N LEU A 134 18.82 -1.36 -6.34
CA LEU A 134 19.54 -2.32 -5.47
C LEU A 134 21.01 -2.43 -5.84
N ALA A 135 21.31 -2.50 -7.14
CA ALA A 135 22.70 -2.57 -7.62
C ALA A 135 23.50 -1.30 -7.32
N ALA A 136 22.83 -0.13 -7.34
CA ALA A 136 23.45 1.18 -7.13
C ALA A 136 23.26 1.72 -5.70
N PHE A 137 22.64 0.95 -4.78
CA PHE A 137 22.23 1.46 -3.47
C PHE A 137 23.41 1.98 -2.65
N GLU A 138 23.24 3.17 -2.12
CA GLU A 138 24.17 3.82 -1.20
C GLU A 138 23.45 4.10 0.14
N PRO A 139 24.15 3.98 1.27
CA PRO A 139 25.59 3.77 1.40
C PRO A 139 26.01 2.31 1.17
N VAL A 140 27.22 2.12 0.63
CA VAL A 140 27.73 0.80 0.21
C VAL A 140 27.76 -0.24 1.35
N GLU A 141 27.97 0.21 2.59
CA GLU A 141 27.98 -0.66 3.76
C GLU A 141 26.60 -1.28 4.10
N LEU A 142 25.50 -0.72 3.60
CA LEU A 142 24.15 -1.28 3.74
C LEU A 142 23.72 -2.07 2.50
N ARG A 143 24.45 -1.95 1.39
CA ARG A 143 24.06 -2.53 0.10
C ARG A 143 23.91 -4.04 0.14
N GLU A 144 24.89 -4.74 0.70
CA GLU A 144 24.90 -6.20 0.79
C GLU A 144 23.72 -6.71 1.65
N GLN A 145 23.47 -6.06 2.80
CA GLN A 145 22.35 -6.36 3.67
C GLN A 145 21.02 -6.20 2.94
N VAL A 146 20.81 -5.06 2.28
CA VAL A 146 19.58 -4.77 1.55
C VAL A 146 19.37 -5.75 0.39
N GLN A 147 20.40 -6.03 -0.41
CA GLN A 147 20.31 -7.00 -1.51
C GLN A 147 19.99 -8.41 -1.01
N ALA A 148 20.63 -8.83 0.09
CA ALA A 148 20.39 -10.15 0.68
C ALA A 148 18.96 -10.27 1.20
N SER A 149 18.41 -9.21 1.82
CA SER A 149 17.04 -9.22 2.33
C SER A 149 16.00 -9.34 1.21
N TRP A 150 16.17 -8.63 0.09
CA TRP A 150 15.30 -8.79 -1.08
C TRP A 150 15.36 -10.20 -1.67
N ALA A 151 16.56 -10.77 -1.80
CA ALA A 151 16.73 -12.14 -2.29
C ALA A 151 16.14 -13.20 -1.34
N ALA A 152 15.97 -12.88 -0.05
CA ALA A 152 15.42 -13.79 0.95
C ALA A 152 13.88 -13.88 0.92
N GLU A 153 13.16 -12.93 0.31
CA GLU A 153 11.69 -12.91 0.30
C GLU A 153 11.09 -14.20 -0.27
N ALA A 154 11.60 -14.69 -1.39
CA ALA A 154 11.14 -15.93 -2.03
C ALA A 154 11.38 -17.20 -1.16
N HIS A 155 12.08 -17.07 -0.04
CA HIS A 155 12.50 -18.18 0.82
C HIS A 155 12.01 -18.06 2.26
N ALA A 156 11.49 -16.90 2.67
CA ALA A 156 11.00 -16.66 4.03
C ALA A 156 9.84 -17.59 4.39
N ARG A 157 9.89 -18.21 5.57
CA ARG A 157 8.92 -19.22 6.03
C ARG A 157 8.34 -18.94 7.41
N THR A 158 8.99 -18.09 8.19
CA THR A 158 8.60 -17.81 9.58
C THR A 158 8.38 -16.31 9.80
N GLN A 159 7.66 -15.97 10.86
CA GLN A 159 7.44 -14.59 11.29
C GLN A 159 8.77 -13.85 11.52
N GLU A 160 9.71 -14.54 12.18
CA GLU A 160 11.01 -14.00 12.52
C GLU A 160 11.87 -13.72 11.28
N GLU A 161 11.81 -14.60 10.29
CA GLU A 161 12.52 -14.40 9.01
C GLU A 161 11.96 -13.19 8.27
N VAL A 162 10.63 -13.05 8.18
CA VAL A 162 10.00 -11.88 7.55
C VAL A 162 10.32 -10.61 8.31
N ALA A 163 10.21 -10.61 9.64
CA ALA A 163 10.56 -9.45 10.47
C ALA A 163 12.02 -9.00 10.25
N ALA A 164 12.95 -9.95 10.19
CA ALA A 164 14.36 -9.64 9.96
C ALA A 164 14.62 -9.04 8.59
N LEU A 165 14.11 -9.67 7.51
CA LEU A 165 14.33 -9.16 6.17
C LEU A 165 13.69 -7.77 5.97
N LEU A 166 12.50 -7.51 6.51
CA LEU A 166 11.86 -6.19 6.42
C LEU A 166 12.65 -5.12 7.19
N ALA A 167 13.18 -5.46 8.37
CA ALA A 167 14.05 -4.55 9.12
C ALA A 167 15.30 -4.17 8.33
N ASP A 168 15.88 -5.13 7.58
CA ASP A 168 17.05 -4.93 6.74
C ASP A 168 16.72 -4.16 5.45
N GLN A 169 15.48 -4.20 4.97
CA GLN A 169 15.00 -3.47 3.79
C GLN A 169 14.66 -1.99 4.08
N LEU A 170 14.25 -1.64 5.31
CA LEU A 170 13.77 -0.30 5.63
C LEU A 170 14.72 0.83 5.16
N PRO A 171 16.06 0.74 5.28
CA PRO A 171 16.96 1.77 4.75
C PRO A 171 16.79 2.04 3.25
N PHE A 172 16.38 1.05 2.47
CA PHE A 172 16.15 1.19 1.04
C PHE A 172 14.89 2.00 0.72
N HIS A 173 13.91 1.95 1.61
CA HIS A 173 12.61 2.60 1.44
C HIS A 173 12.58 4.08 1.84
N PHE A 174 13.56 4.55 2.61
CA PHE A 174 13.66 5.96 2.98
C PHE A 174 14.57 6.75 2.02
N ALA A 175 14.29 8.05 1.83
CA ALA A 175 15.16 8.93 1.04
C ALA A 175 16.58 8.96 1.62
N ASP A 176 16.69 9.18 2.94
CA ASP A 176 17.95 8.99 3.70
C ASP A 176 17.97 7.58 4.33
N PRO A 177 18.86 6.69 3.91
CA PRO A 177 18.98 5.34 4.49
C PRO A 177 19.36 5.31 5.99
N ARG A 178 19.71 6.45 6.58
CA ARG A 178 20.04 6.62 8.00
C ARG A 178 19.05 7.50 8.75
N ASP A 179 17.87 7.71 8.17
CA ASP A 179 16.82 8.49 8.83
C ASP A 179 16.46 7.87 10.19
N PRO A 180 16.47 8.63 11.30
CA PRO A 180 16.15 8.09 12.63
C PRO A 180 14.71 7.57 12.73
N ARG A 181 13.78 8.01 11.88
CA ARG A 181 12.40 7.51 11.83
C ARG A 181 12.30 6.05 11.35
N ILE A 182 13.36 5.49 10.80
CA ILE A 182 13.45 4.05 10.51
C ILE A 182 13.28 3.24 11.81
N ASP A 183 13.89 3.67 12.91
CA ASP A 183 13.75 2.99 14.21
C ASP A 183 12.35 3.18 14.80
N ASP A 184 11.74 4.35 14.63
CA ASP A 184 10.35 4.61 15.04
C ASP A 184 9.38 3.70 14.26
N MET A 185 9.60 3.53 12.95
CA MET A 185 8.78 2.63 12.13
C MET A 185 8.95 1.17 12.53
N ARG A 186 10.19 0.71 12.79
CA ARG A 186 10.43 -0.63 13.33
C ARG A 186 9.70 -0.87 14.66
N ALA A 187 9.72 0.14 15.54
CA ALA A 187 9.01 0.06 16.81
C ALA A 187 7.50 -0.02 16.64
N ALA A 188 6.92 0.75 15.69
CA ALA A 188 5.50 0.71 15.37
C ALA A 188 5.05 -0.65 14.82
N MET A 189 5.93 -1.37 14.13
CA MET A 189 5.70 -2.72 13.58
C MET A 189 6.02 -3.85 14.59
N GLY A 190 6.31 -3.53 15.84
CA GLY A 190 6.74 -4.54 16.84
C GLY A 190 5.71 -5.63 17.15
N ASP A 191 4.41 -5.34 16.94
CA ASP A 191 3.30 -6.28 17.13
C ASP A 191 2.74 -6.81 15.80
N ALA A 192 3.46 -6.63 14.69
CA ALA A 192 3.03 -7.07 13.37
C ALA A 192 2.88 -8.59 13.30
N VAL A 193 1.86 -9.03 12.57
CA VAL A 193 1.65 -10.43 12.22
C VAL A 193 1.87 -10.58 10.73
N TYR A 194 2.94 -11.22 10.35
CA TYR A 194 3.34 -11.36 8.95
C TYR A 194 2.67 -12.54 8.27
N GLY A 195 2.56 -12.50 6.95
CA GLY A 195 2.12 -13.59 6.08
C GLY A 195 3.28 -14.16 5.24
N PRO A 196 4.17 -15.03 5.81
CA PRO A 196 5.34 -15.51 5.07
C PRO A 196 5.00 -16.23 3.76
N ASP A 197 3.89 -16.95 3.74
CA ASP A 197 3.45 -17.67 2.54
C ASP A 197 2.98 -16.70 1.44
N VAL A 198 2.28 -15.62 1.81
CA VAL A 198 1.84 -14.56 0.88
C VAL A 198 3.04 -13.81 0.33
N LEU A 199 4.00 -13.40 1.18
CA LEU A 199 5.22 -12.75 0.74
C LEU A 199 5.98 -13.62 -0.27
N ARG A 200 6.19 -14.91 0.06
CA ARG A 200 6.91 -15.84 -0.80
C ARG A 200 6.22 -16.08 -2.13
N ALA A 201 4.89 -16.23 -2.13
CA ALA A 201 4.11 -16.40 -3.35
C ALA A 201 4.24 -15.16 -4.24
N ALA A 202 4.04 -13.98 -3.68
CA ALA A 202 4.11 -12.72 -4.41
C ALA A 202 5.52 -12.43 -4.95
N ALA A 203 6.57 -12.68 -4.18
CA ALA A 203 7.96 -12.49 -4.62
C ALA A 203 8.35 -13.40 -5.81
N THR A 204 7.61 -14.50 -6.05
CA THR A 204 7.81 -15.39 -7.21
C THR A 204 6.91 -15.04 -8.39
N GLU A 205 5.96 -14.11 -8.24
CA GLU A 205 4.95 -13.74 -9.24
C GLU A 205 4.94 -12.23 -9.54
N ASP A 206 6.11 -11.60 -9.58
CA ASP A 206 6.26 -10.15 -9.84
C ASP A 206 5.31 -9.30 -9.00
N TYR A 207 5.18 -9.64 -7.72
CA TYR A 207 4.31 -8.95 -6.74
C TYR A 207 2.86 -8.80 -7.25
N GLY A 208 2.30 -9.91 -7.76
CA GLY A 208 0.93 -9.98 -8.27
C GLY A 208 0.80 -9.53 -9.72
N ALA A 209 1.91 -9.31 -10.44
CA ALA A 209 2.00 -9.02 -11.87
C ALA A 209 0.99 -7.94 -12.33
N ILE A 210 0.91 -6.83 -11.60
CA ILE A 210 -0.04 -5.75 -11.93
C ILE A 210 0.13 -5.29 -13.39
N ALA A 211 -0.98 -5.20 -14.13
CA ALA A 211 -1.03 -4.79 -15.52
C ALA A 211 -2.37 -4.09 -15.81
N VAL A 212 -2.53 -2.87 -15.29
CA VAL A 212 -3.79 -2.10 -15.40
C VAL A 212 -3.62 -0.77 -16.16
N GLU A 213 -2.43 -0.48 -16.65
CA GLU A 213 -2.14 0.81 -17.29
C GLU A 213 -3.08 1.09 -18.48
N ASP A 214 -3.36 0.10 -19.32
CA ASP A 214 -4.25 0.22 -20.47
C ASP A 214 -5.73 0.42 -20.08
N ARG A 215 -6.07 0.19 -18.81
CA ARG A 215 -7.43 0.30 -18.25
C ARG A 215 -7.65 1.55 -17.40
N LEU A 216 -6.62 2.37 -17.19
CA LEU A 216 -6.73 3.58 -16.36
C LEU A 216 -7.79 4.54 -16.85
N ALA A 217 -8.00 4.61 -18.17
CA ALA A 217 -9.02 5.46 -18.78
C ALA A 217 -10.47 5.06 -18.43
N ASP A 218 -10.69 3.85 -17.91
CA ASP A 218 -12.02 3.36 -17.51
C ASP A 218 -12.43 3.86 -16.12
N VAL A 219 -11.48 4.38 -15.30
CA VAL A 219 -11.74 4.84 -13.94
C VAL A 219 -12.60 6.10 -13.97
N ALA A 220 -13.78 6.04 -13.35
CA ALA A 220 -14.80 7.08 -13.43
C ALA A 220 -14.93 7.95 -12.16
N HIS A 221 -14.02 7.81 -11.20
CA HIS A 221 -13.98 8.58 -9.95
C HIS A 221 -12.62 9.26 -9.79
N PRO A 222 -12.51 10.30 -8.94
CA PRO A 222 -11.25 11.01 -8.74
C PRO A 222 -10.20 10.13 -8.07
N VAL A 223 -8.94 10.27 -8.52
CA VAL A 223 -7.78 9.54 -8.00
C VAL A 223 -6.68 10.52 -7.57
N LEU A 224 -6.17 10.36 -6.36
CA LEU A 224 -4.97 11.03 -5.89
C LEU A 224 -3.78 10.08 -6.00
N VAL A 225 -2.76 10.47 -6.75
CA VAL A 225 -1.50 9.73 -6.89
C VAL A 225 -0.43 10.43 -6.05
N LEU A 226 0.17 9.68 -5.12
CA LEU A 226 1.19 10.17 -4.19
C LEU A 226 2.50 9.42 -4.44
N ALA A 227 3.61 10.16 -4.60
CA ALA A 227 4.92 9.57 -4.86
C ALA A 227 6.02 10.32 -4.10
N GLY A 228 7.01 9.60 -3.58
CA GLY A 228 8.26 10.19 -3.10
C GLY A 228 9.24 10.41 -4.24
N ARG A 229 9.95 11.55 -4.24
CA ARG A 229 10.96 11.87 -5.26
C ARG A 229 12.09 10.83 -5.31
N HIS A 230 12.43 10.26 -4.16
CA HIS A 230 13.54 9.34 -3.97
C HIS A 230 13.08 7.89 -3.77
N ASP A 231 11.85 7.57 -4.19
CA ASP A 231 11.32 6.20 -4.10
C ASP A 231 12.10 5.26 -5.02
N ARG A 232 12.77 4.28 -4.42
CA ARG A 232 13.59 3.28 -5.11
C ARG A 232 12.80 2.05 -5.57
N THR A 233 11.53 1.96 -5.15
CA THR A 233 10.63 0.85 -5.52
C THR A 233 9.58 1.25 -6.52
N CYS A 234 8.85 2.34 -6.25
CA CYS A 234 7.79 2.86 -7.10
C CYS A 234 8.19 4.24 -7.66
N PRO A 235 8.91 4.28 -8.80
CA PRO A 235 9.55 5.50 -9.27
C PRO A 235 8.53 6.56 -9.74
N VAL A 236 8.91 7.83 -9.65
CA VAL A 236 8.10 8.96 -10.12
C VAL A 236 7.54 8.77 -11.54
N PRO A 237 8.28 8.24 -12.53
CA PRO A 237 7.71 7.95 -13.86
C PRO A 237 6.49 7.02 -13.84
N ALA A 238 6.37 6.10 -12.85
CA ALA A 238 5.17 5.27 -12.71
C ALA A 238 3.98 6.11 -12.21
N ALA A 239 4.20 7.02 -11.26
CA ALA A 239 3.18 7.95 -10.80
C ALA A 239 2.73 8.91 -11.90
N GLU A 240 3.65 9.42 -12.71
CA GLU A 240 3.35 10.26 -13.88
C GLU A 240 2.55 9.48 -14.94
N ALA A 241 2.87 8.21 -15.19
CA ALA A 241 2.11 7.35 -16.11
C ALA A 241 0.68 7.13 -15.60
N MET A 242 0.49 6.89 -14.30
CA MET A 242 -0.85 6.79 -13.70
C MET A 242 -1.63 8.09 -13.84
N ALA A 243 -1.03 9.23 -13.50
CA ALA A 243 -1.69 10.53 -13.61
C ALA A 243 -2.06 10.90 -15.06
N ALA A 244 -1.25 10.48 -16.03
CA ALA A 244 -1.53 10.72 -17.45
C ALA A 244 -2.62 9.80 -18.02
N GLY A 245 -2.76 8.56 -17.49
CA GLY A 245 -3.74 7.57 -17.95
C GLY A 245 -5.12 7.74 -17.31
N LEU A 246 -5.21 8.30 -16.11
CA LEU A 246 -6.45 8.47 -15.37
C LEU A 246 -7.19 9.74 -15.82
N PRO A 247 -8.53 9.67 -16.06
CA PRO A 247 -9.32 10.83 -16.53
C PRO A 247 -9.40 11.98 -15.53
N ASP A 248 -9.38 11.68 -14.24
CA ASP A 248 -9.52 12.65 -13.14
C ASP A 248 -8.49 12.36 -12.04
N ALA A 249 -7.25 12.76 -12.31
CA ALA A 249 -6.12 12.50 -11.40
C ALA A 249 -5.52 13.80 -10.86
N GLU A 250 -5.12 13.75 -9.59
CA GLU A 250 -4.23 14.72 -8.95
C GLU A 250 -2.93 14.00 -8.61
N LEU A 251 -1.77 14.59 -8.95
CA LEU A 251 -0.45 14.06 -8.64
C LEU A 251 0.25 14.95 -7.63
N VAL A 252 0.72 14.36 -6.52
CA VAL A 252 1.57 15.04 -5.53
C VAL A 252 2.89 14.28 -5.40
N ILE A 253 4.00 15.00 -5.57
CA ILE A 253 5.34 14.45 -5.38
C ILE A 253 5.95 15.08 -4.12
N PHE A 254 6.34 14.21 -3.19
CA PHE A 254 7.01 14.60 -1.94
C PHE A 254 8.52 14.67 -2.21
N GLU A 255 9.04 15.89 -2.32
CA GLU A 255 10.38 16.15 -2.85
C GLU A 255 11.52 15.66 -1.95
N ARG A 256 11.26 15.36 -0.67
CA ARG A 256 12.24 14.91 0.32
C ARG A 256 12.00 13.48 0.79
N SER A 257 11.04 12.76 0.19
CA SER A 257 10.65 11.43 0.62
C SER A 257 11.09 10.35 -0.36
N GLY A 258 11.37 9.18 0.19
CA GLY A 258 11.45 7.91 -0.53
C GLY A 258 10.07 7.24 -0.61
N HIS A 259 10.05 5.93 -0.41
CA HIS A 259 8.85 5.11 -0.45
C HIS A 259 7.86 5.42 0.69
N MET A 260 8.37 5.86 1.84
CA MET A 260 7.60 6.07 3.07
C MET A 260 7.18 7.53 3.28
N ALA A 261 6.64 8.19 2.23
CA ALA A 261 6.25 9.60 2.30
C ALA A 261 5.27 9.90 3.46
N PHE A 262 4.41 8.94 3.83
CA PHE A 262 3.50 9.08 4.97
C PHE A 262 4.22 9.13 6.33
N VAL A 263 5.51 8.77 6.39
CA VAL A 263 6.40 8.91 7.54
C VAL A 263 7.30 10.14 7.37
N GLU A 264 7.93 10.27 6.19
CA GLU A 264 9.02 11.21 5.94
C GLU A 264 8.53 12.66 5.81
N GLU A 265 7.37 12.88 5.20
CA GLU A 265 6.71 14.19 5.07
C GLU A 265 5.27 14.11 5.58
N ASN A 266 5.07 13.53 6.78
CA ASN A 266 3.77 13.15 7.33
C ASN A 266 2.73 14.29 7.30
N ASP A 267 3.07 15.49 7.80
CA ASP A 267 2.12 16.62 7.83
C ASP A 267 1.64 17.00 6.42
N ALA A 268 2.55 17.03 5.44
CA ALA A 268 2.22 17.33 4.06
C ALA A 268 1.41 16.20 3.41
N TYR A 269 1.74 14.93 3.74
CA TYR A 269 1.01 13.76 3.26
C TYR A 269 -0.44 13.75 3.75
N VAL A 270 -0.63 13.92 5.06
CA VAL A 270 -1.97 13.98 5.68
C VAL A 270 -2.77 15.17 5.13
N ALA A 271 -2.15 16.34 4.96
CA ALA A 271 -2.80 17.50 4.36
C ALA A 271 -3.26 17.23 2.92
N ALA A 272 -2.40 16.63 2.09
CA ALA A 272 -2.74 16.31 0.69
C ALA A 272 -3.93 15.35 0.61
N VAL A 273 -3.94 14.27 1.42
CA VAL A 273 -5.04 13.30 1.46
C VAL A 273 -6.34 13.96 1.96
N ARG A 274 -6.26 14.73 3.06
CA ARG A 274 -7.42 15.44 3.64
C ARG A 274 -8.04 16.40 2.64
N ASP A 275 -7.23 17.30 2.07
CA ASP A 275 -7.69 18.33 1.13
C ASP A 275 -8.32 17.70 -0.13
N PHE A 276 -7.74 16.60 -0.61
CA PHE A 276 -8.30 15.85 -1.74
C PHE A 276 -9.66 15.25 -1.38
N LEU A 277 -9.77 14.53 -0.27
CA LEU A 277 -11.03 13.91 0.16
C LEU A 277 -12.12 14.96 0.44
N GLU A 278 -11.78 16.10 1.05
CA GLU A 278 -12.73 17.19 1.29
C GLU A 278 -13.27 17.80 -0.01
N ARG A 279 -12.43 17.96 -1.02
CA ARG A 279 -12.85 18.54 -2.32
C ARG A 279 -13.57 17.55 -3.21
N ARG A 280 -13.18 16.28 -3.19
CA ARG A 280 -13.54 15.30 -4.22
C ARG A 280 -14.45 14.18 -3.71
N ALA A 281 -14.40 13.87 -2.42
CA ALA A 281 -15.22 12.84 -1.82
C ALA A 281 -16.32 13.40 -0.89
N ALA A 282 -16.52 14.71 -0.80
CA ALA A 282 -17.56 15.33 0.04
C ALA A 282 -18.94 15.48 -0.62
N ALA A 283 -19.07 15.27 -1.94
CA ALA A 283 -20.30 15.50 -2.69
C ALA A 283 -21.20 14.26 -2.80
#